data_eac8aff04cb53f72ade93abf52a37ec8
#
_entry.id   eac8aff04cb53f72ade93abf52a37ec8
#
_cell.length_a   1.000
_cell.length_b   1.000
_cell.length_c   1.000
_cell.angle_alpha   90.00
_cell.angle_beta   90.00
_cell.angle_gamma   90.00
#
_symmetry.space_group_name_H-M   'P 1'
#
loop_
_entity.id
_entity.type
_entity.pdbx_description
1 polymer ?
#
loop_
_entity_poly.entity_id
_entity_poly.type
_entity_poly.pdbx_seq_one_letter_code
_entity_poly.pdbx_strand_id
1 'polypeptide(L)'
;RPSDYSPPDWPNQNQVDSRDQQGPAVPPSGPVSMLESVEPTLAEQQFITPDKNPLVEKLMDTVKNDEDTRLYAIIDGSQAIELAYIARMMGHEAYTLFSGDMAAAVAHAGPCLVILDRPLPYLENWVESMGKNAGVLLQSSATLEALCVHLREIFVVKDEEGQDYFFRYYDPRVIRTFLPTCTDQELMEFFGNVTRWICEDETSEAYVSWTRKDSGLVSSAISC
;
A
#
# COMPACT_ATOMS: atom_id res chain seq x y z
N ARG A 1 15.47 27.19 10.08
CA ARG A 1 14.23 27.42 10.83
C ARG A 1 13.37 26.20 10.63
N PRO A 2 12.82 25.51 11.66
CA PRO A 2 11.93 24.41 11.48
C PRO A 2 10.63 24.93 10.84
N SER A 3 10.14 24.26 9.80
CA SER A 3 8.87 24.58 9.15
C SER A 3 7.73 24.13 10.04
N ASP A 4 6.86 25.06 10.42
CA ASP A 4 5.59 24.79 11.09
C ASP A 4 4.65 24.04 10.13
N TYR A 5 4.67 22.71 10.21
CA TYR A 5 3.65 21.89 9.58
C TYR A 5 2.65 21.48 10.65
N SER A 6 1.47 22.09 10.63
CA SER A 6 0.30 21.60 11.35
C SER A 6 -0.55 20.79 10.39
N PRO A 7 -0.92 19.54 10.74
CA PRO A 7 -1.82 18.76 9.90
C PRO A 7 -3.20 19.43 9.84
N PRO A 8 -3.95 19.28 8.71
CA PRO A 8 -5.28 19.84 8.59
C PRO A 8 -6.24 19.19 9.59
N ASP A 9 -7.03 20.02 10.29
CA ASP A 9 -8.12 19.61 11.17
C ASP A 9 -9.20 18.87 10.37
N TRP A 10 -9.30 17.55 10.59
CA TRP A 10 -10.41 16.74 10.11
C TRP A 10 -11.58 16.85 11.09
N PRO A 11 -12.82 17.03 10.62
CA PRO A 11 -13.98 17.07 11.50
C PRO A 11 -14.15 15.72 12.24
N ASN A 12 -14.14 15.81 13.56
CA ASN A 12 -14.35 14.68 14.47
C ASN A 12 -15.81 14.21 14.36
N GLN A 13 -16.04 13.05 13.71
CA GLN A 13 -17.38 12.47 13.54
C GLN A 13 -17.82 11.65 14.76
N ASN A 14 -17.68 12.18 15.97
CA ASN A 14 -18.25 11.59 17.18
C ASN A 14 -19.17 12.60 17.91
N GLN A 15 -20.21 13.06 17.22
CA GLN A 15 -21.39 13.62 17.89
C GLN A 15 -22.61 12.80 17.45
N VAL A 16 -22.87 11.73 18.19
CA VAL A 16 -24.15 11.03 18.14
C VAL A 16 -25.12 11.84 19.00
N ASP A 17 -26.10 12.44 18.33
CA ASP A 17 -27.18 13.20 18.96
C ASP A 17 -28.13 12.21 19.68
N SER A 18 -28.18 12.35 21.00
CA SER A 18 -29.00 11.53 21.89
C SER A 18 -30.44 12.07 21.94
N ARG A 19 -31.24 11.74 20.95
CA ARG A 19 -32.72 11.85 20.99
C ARG A 19 -33.32 10.78 20.11
N ASP A 20 -33.71 9.69 20.74
CA ASP A 20 -34.94 8.92 20.52
C ASP A 20 -34.82 7.55 21.18
N GLN A 21 -35.11 7.51 22.47
CA GLN A 21 -35.41 6.27 23.21
C GLN A 21 -36.95 6.13 23.26
N GLN A 22 -37.51 5.34 22.34
CA GLN A 22 -38.76 4.61 22.57
C GLN A 22 -38.76 3.35 21.73
N GLY A 23 -38.38 2.24 22.34
CA GLY A 23 -38.50 0.90 21.78
C GLY A 23 -39.90 0.32 21.99
N PRO A 24 -40.40 -0.51 21.07
CA PRO A 24 -41.66 -1.21 21.25
C PRO A 24 -41.55 -2.38 22.25
N ALA A 25 -42.71 -2.64 22.90
CA ALA A 25 -42.89 -3.58 24.01
C ALA A 25 -42.51 -5.03 23.68
N VAL A 26 -41.90 -5.70 24.68
CA VAL A 26 -41.59 -7.13 24.70
C VAL A 26 -42.84 -7.94 25.04
N PRO A 27 -43.22 -8.97 24.26
CA PRO A 27 -44.23 -9.94 24.66
C PRO A 27 -43.69 -11.02 25.62
N PRO A 28 -44.55 -11.66 26.43
CA PRO A 28 -44.10 -12.48 27.56
C PRO A 28 -43.62 -13.88 27.15
N SER A 29 -42.62 -14.33 27.91
CA SER A 29 -41.99 -15.63 27.88
C SER A 29 -42.91 -16.78 28.22
N GLY A 30 -43.07 -17.75 27.31
CA GLY A 30 -43.54 -19.09 27.60
C GLY A 30 -42.50 -20.14 27.21
N PRO A 31 -42.39 -21.30 27.88
CA PRO A 31 -41.34 -22.25 27.64
C PRO A 31 -41.63 -23.08 26.40
N VAL A 32 -40.76 -23.07 25.40
CA VAL A 32 -40.76 -24.06 24.31
C VAL A 32 -39.57 -24.95 24.44
N SER A 33 -39.84 -26.13 24.97
CA SER A 33 -39.04 -27.33 24.82
C SER A 33 -39.13 -27.76 23.35
N MET A 34 -37.97 -27.95 22.72
CA MET A 34 -37.60 -29.04 21.82
C MET A 34 -36.36 -28.60 21.06
N LEU A 35 -35.20 -29.11 21.53
CA LEU A 35 -34.01 -29.19 20.73
C LEU A 35 -34.22 -30.25 19.65
N GLU A 36 -34.70 -29.83 18.47
CA GLU A 36 -34.45 -30.57 17.25
C GLU A 36 -33.07 -30.16 16.76
N SER A 37 -32.21 -31.12 16.68
CA SER A 37 -30.88 -31.02 16.01
C SER A 37 -31.15 -30.76 14.52
N VAL A 38 -31.10 -29.48 14.14
CA VAL A 38 -31.08 -29.10 12.74
C VAL A 38 -29.67 -29.42 12.23
N GLU A 39 -29.57 -30.48 11.43
CA GLU A 39 -28.35 -30.71 10.65
C GLU A 39 -28.08 -29.48 9.77
N PRO A 40 -26.84 -28.99 9.69
CA PRO A 40 -26.53 -27.83 8.88
C PRO A 40 -26.90 -28.11 7.43
N THR A 41 -27.73 -27.25 6.86
CA THR A 41 -28.15 -27.31 5.45
C THR A 41 -26.93 -27.21 4.54
N LEU A 42 -26.94 -27.95 3.42
CA LEU A 42 -25.91 -27.96 2.36
C LEU A 42 -25.48 -26.58 1.86
N ALA A 43 -26.18 -25.51 2.23
CA ALA A 43 -25.81 -24.11 1.96
C ALA A 43 -24.69 -23.58 2.88
N GLU A 44 -24.43 -24.19 4.02
CA GLU A 44 -23.34 -23.80 4.94
C GLU A 44 -22.00 -24.49 4.65
N GLN A 45 -21.97 -25.44 3.72
CA GLN A 45 -20.75 -26.18 3.36
C GLN A 45 -19.97 -25.62 2.17
N GLN A 46 -20.37 -24.47 1.61
CA GLN A 46 -19.63 -23.80 0.54
C GLN A 46 -19.13 -22.42 0.97
N PHE A 47 -18.51 -22.30 2.12
CA PHE A 47 -17.40 -21.36 2.20
C PHE A 47 -16.23 -22.03 1.46
N ILE A 48 -16.24 -21.94 0.14
CA ILE A 48 -15.03 -22.07 -0.66
C ILE A 48 -14.12 -20.98 -0.10
N THR A 49 -13.11 -21.38 0.67
CA THR A 49 -11.98 -20.50 0.93
C THR A 49 -11.47 -20.14 -0.46
N PRO A 50 -11.50 -18.86 -0.88
CA PRO A 50 -11.01 -18.51 -2.19
C PRO A 50 -9.61 -19.10 -2.29
N ASP A 51 -9.33 -19.83 -3.39
CA ASP A 51 -7.98 -20.36 -3.64
C ASP A 51 -7.02 -19.19 -3.46
N LYS A 52 -6.16 -19.29 -2.45
CA LYS A 52 -5.22 -18.21 -2.15
C LYS A 52 -4.40 -17.99 -3.39
N ASN A 53 -4.39 -16.77 -3.89
CA ASN A 53 -3.61 -16.43 -5.07
C ASN A 53 -2.13 -16.76 -4.80
N PRO A 54 -1.51 -17.69 -5.54
CA PRO A 54 -0.15 -18.15 -5.25
C PRO A 54 0.88 -17.00 -5.35
N LEU A 55 0.58 -15.97 -6.11
CA LEU A 55 1.44 -14.79 -6.22
C LEU A 55 1.41 -13.95 -4.94
N VAL A 56 0.25 -13.86 -4.27
CA VAL A 56 0.14 -13.22 -2.94
C VAL A 56 0.98 -13.97 -1.91
N GLU A 57 0.94 -15.32 -1.91
CA GLU A 57 1.76 -16.12 -0.99
C GLU A 57 3.25 -15.88 -1.24
N LYS A 58 3.69 -15.87 -2.49
CA LYS A 58 5.10 -15.59 -2.84
C LYS A 58 5.55 -14.17 -2.51
N LEU A 59 4.69 -13.17 -2.70
CA LEU A 59 4.96 -11.82 -2.22
C LEU A 59 5.13 -11.80 -0.69
N MET A 60 4.23 -12.45 0.02
CA MET A 60 4.30 -12.55 1.49
C MET A 60 5.58 -13.25 1.94
N ASP A 61 5.97 -14.35 1.30
CA ASP A 61 7.20 -15.07 1.63
C ASP A 61 8.45 -14.22 1.34
N THR A 62 8.42 -13.43 0.27
CA THR A 62 9.52 -12.50 -0.05
C THR A 62 9.70 -11.43 1.03
N VAL A 63 8.61 -10.95 1.63
CA VAL A 63 8.66 -9.85 2.61
C VAL A 63 8.79 -10.32 4.05
N LYS A 64 8.41 -11.56 4.40
CA LYS A 64 8.51 -12.12 5.76
C LYS A 64 9.93 -12.41 6.24
N ASN A 65 10.87 -12.56 5.31
CA ASN A 65 12.23 -12.99 5.62
C ASN A 65 13.13 -11.89 6.22
N ASP A 66 12.59 -10.69 6.45
CA ASP A 66 13.31 -9.55 6.99
C ASP A 66 12.51 -8.94 8.15
N GLU A 67 12.76 -9.47 9.37
CA GLU A 67 12.01 -9.14 10.58
C GLU A 67 12.16 -7.67 11.02
N ASP A 68 13.23 -7.00 10.58
CA ASP A 68 13.52 -5.61 10.95
C ASP A 68 12.87 -4.60 9.99
N THR A 69 12.21 -5.06 8.92
CA THR A 69 11.59 -4.18 7.93
C THR A 69 10.08 -4.26 7.93
N ARG A 70 9.44 -3.18 7.47
CA ARG A 70 8.01 -3.08 7.22
C ARG A 70 7.75 -3.03 5.74
N LEU A 71 6.58 -3.49 5.34
CA LEU A 71 6.09 -3.39 3.97
C LEU A 71 5.33 -2.08 3.79
N TYR A 72 5.62 -1.40 2.70
CA TYR A 72 4.94 -0.18 2.26
C TYR A 72 4.48 -0.33 0.82
N ALA A 73 3.48 0.44 0.44
CA ALA A 73 3.06 0.62 -0.95
C ALA A 73 3.14 2.11 -1.33
N ILE A 74 3.66 2.40 -2.51
CA ILE A 74 3.43 3.70 -3.16
C ILE A 74 2.44 3.46 -4.27
N ILE A 75 1.25 4.05 -4.11
CA ILE A 75 0.13 3.90 -5.03
C ILE A 75 0.10 5.09 -5.97
N ASP A 76 0.08 4.88 -7.27
CA ASP A 76 -0.24 5.93 -8.23
C ASP A 76 -1.76 6.17 -8.24
N GLY A 77 -2.20 7.22 -7.57
CA GLY A 77 -3.62 7.54 -7.49
C GLY A 77 -4.26 7.85 -8.85
N SER A 78 -3.45 8.17 -9.88
CA SER A 78 -3.95 8.38 -11.24
C SER A 78 -4.27 7.07 -11.98
N GLN A 79 -3.66 5.95 -11.57
CA GLN A 79 -3.81 4.64 -12.19
C GLN A 79 -4.72 3.72 -11.37
N ALA A 80 -4.65 3.81 -10.04
CA ALA A 80 -5.32 2.87 -9.13
C ALA A 80 -5.82 3.57 -7.85
N ILE A 81 -6.69 4.58 -8.01
CA ILE A 81 -7.26 5.32 -6.87
C ILE A 81 -8.03 4.41 -5.91
N GLU A 82 -8.61 3.31 -6.41
CA GLU A 82 -9.30 2.31 -5.62
C GLU A 82 -8.39 1.66 -4.56
N LEU A 83 -7.11 1.42 -4.88
CA LEU A 83 -6.15 0.86 -3.91
C LEU A 83 -5.87 1.83 -2.76
N ALA A 84 -5.77 3.13 -3.04
CA ALA A 84 -5.62 4.14 -1.99
C ALA A 84 -6.86 4.22 -1.10
N TYR A 85 -8.04 4.07 -1.69
CA TYR A 85 -9.29 4.02 -0.95
C TYR A 85 -9.40 2.76 -0.08
N ILE A 86 -9.09 1.59 -0.63
CA ILE A 86 -9.07 0.30 0.09
C ILE A 86 -8.10 0.37 1.28
N ALA A 87 -6.89 0.90 1.08
CA ALA A 87 -5.91 1.05 2.15
C ALA A 87 -6.48 1.86 3.34
N ARG A 88 -7.14 2.98 3.06
CA ARG A 88 -7.80 3.81 4.09
C ARG A 88 -8.94 3.08 4.77
N MET A 89 -9.78 2.35 4.02
CA MET A 89 -10.88 1.57 4.57
C MET A 89 -10.40 0.43 5.48
N MET A 90 -9.22 -0.13 5.20
CA MET A 90 -8.56 -1.12 6.04
C MET A 90 -7.86 -0.51 7.27
N GLY A 91 -7.87 0.82 7.40
CA GLY A 91 -7.25 1.55 8.51
C GLY A 91 -5.73 1.66 8.41
N HIS A 92 -5.17 1.53 7.20
CA HIS A 92 -3.75 1.78 6.96
C HIS A 92 -3.45 3.28 6.97
N GLU A 93 -2.35 3.65 7.60
CA GLU A 93 -1.85 5.02 7.60
C GLU A 93 -1.24 5.37 6.25
N ALA A 94 -1.53 6.58 5.75
CA ALA A 94 -1.17 6.99 4.39
C ALA A 94 -0.74 8.46 4.32
N TYR A 95 0.30 8.72 3.53
CA TYR A 95 0.84 10.06 3.28
C TYR A 95 0.88 10.35 1.77
N THR A 96 0.47 11.56 1.36
CA THR A 96 0.74 12.01 -0.02
C THR A 96 2.23 12.33 -0.18
N LEU A 97 2.81 11.96 -1.33
CA LEU A 97 4.20 12.30 -1.65
C LEU A 97 4.33 13.71 -2.25
N PHE A 98 3.25 14.30 -2.75
CA PHE A 98 3.25 15.71 -3.09
C PHE A 98 3.34 16.59 -1.84
N SER A 99 3.97 17.73 -1.96
CA SER A 99 4.14 18.72 -0.87
C SER A 99 3.66 20.11 -1.31
N GLY A 100 3.40 20.99 -0.34
CA GLY A 100 2.96 22.36 -0.57
C GLY A 100 1.58 22.46 -1.23
N ASP A 101 1.36 23.53 -2.00
CA ASP A 101 0.08 23.85 -2.65
C ASP A 101 -0.36 22.77 -3.65
N MET A 102 0.58 22.06 -4.25
CA MET A 102 0.30 20.96 -5.16
C MET A 102 -0.38 19.79 -4.45
N ALA A 103 -0.01 19.51 -3.19
CA ALA A 103 -0.62 18.45 -2.40
C ALA A 103 -2.14 18.64 -2.26
N ALA A 104 -2.60 19.87 -2.10
CA ALA A 104 -4.03 20.17 -1.96
C ALA A 104 -4.78 20.03 -3.31
N ALA A 105 -4.15 20.45 -4.41
CA ALA A 105 -4.79 20.47 -5.73
C ALA A 105 -4.95 19.06 -6.34
N VAL A 106 -4.00 18.15 -6.08
CA VAL A 106 -3.92 16.83 -6.72
C VAL A 106 -3.86 15.68 -5.72
N ALA A 107 -4.25 15.92 -4.47
CA ALA A 107 -4.20 14.92 -3.38
C ALA A 107 -4.91 13.59 -3.70
N HIS A 108 -5.87 13.61 -4.63
CA HIS A 108 -6.64 12.43 -5.01
C HIS A 108 -5.99 11.61 -6.13
N ALA A 109 -5.18 12.24 -6.96
CA ALA A 109 -4.55 11.62 -8.13
C ALA A 109 -3.04 11.44 -7.98
N GLY A 110 -2.45 12.01 -6.93
CA GLY A 110 -1.02 11.93 -6.67
C GLY A 110 -0.56 10.63 -6.04
N PRO A 111 0.76 10.38 -6.02
CA PRO A 111 1.32 9.22 -5.37
C PRO A 111 1.09 9.26 -3.85
N CYS A 112 0.64 8.13 -3.31
CA CYS A 112 0.31 7.96 -1.91
C CYS A 112 1.18 6.84 -1.31
N LEU A 113 1.97 7.18 -0.27
CA LEU A 113 2.72 6.20 0.52
C LEU A 113 1.83 5.64 1.62
N VAL A 114 1.75 4.33 1.72
CA VAL A 114 0.92 3.59 2.69
C VAL A 114 1.79 2.59 3.42
N ILE A 115 1.67 2.50 4.76
CA ILE A 115 2.26 1.40 5.53
C ILE A 115 1.28 0.22 5.59
N LEU A 116 1.77 -0.98 5.34
CA LEU A 116 0.96 -2.20 5.32
C LEU A 116 1.24 -3.06 6.57
N ASP A 117 0.71 -2.64 7.72
CA ASP A 117 0.88 -3.38 8.99
C ASP A 117 0.24 -4.77 8.96
N ARG A 118 -0.83 -4.93 8.18
CA ARG A 118 -1.51 -6.19 7.92
C ARG A 118 -1.62 -6.40 6.41
N PRO A 119 -0.51 -6.82 5.76
CA PRO A 119 -0.42 -6.76 4.31
C PRO A 119 -1.34 -7.74 3.57
N LEU A 120 -1.64 -8.91 4.16
CA LEU A 120 -2.28 -10.00 3.42
C LEU A 120 -3.60 -9.61 2.73
N PRO A 121 -4.61 -9.05 3.41
CA PRO A 121 -5.85 -8.68 2.73
C PRO A 121 -5.67 -7.59 1.68
N TYR A 122 -4.69 -6.70 1.88
CA TYR A 122 -4.39 -5.64 0.94
C TYR A 122 -3.67 -6.15 -0.31
N LEU A 123 -2.75 -7.10 -0.15
CA LEU A 123 -1.98 -7.69 -1.26
C LEU A 123 -2.86 -8.48 -2.23
N GLU A 124 -4.01 -9.01 -1.79
CA GLU A 124 -4.99 -9.62 -2.70
C GLU A 124 -5.50 -8.59 -3.71
N ASN A 125 -5.95 -7.42 -3.24
CA ASN A 125 -6.38 -6.32 -4.10
C ASN A 125 -5.21 -5.76 -4.95
N TRP A 126 -4.00 -5.75 -4.40
CA TRP A 126 -2.80 -5.32 -5.10
C TRP A 126 -2.50 -6.21 -6.30
N VAL A 127 -2.53 -7.53 -6.11
CA VAL A 127 -2.30 -8.49 -7.20
C VAL A 127 -3.42 -8.44 -8.24
N GLU A 128 -4.67 -8.23 -7.84
CA GLU A 128 -5.79 -8.02 -8.78
C GLU A 128 -5.63 -6.75 -9.64
N SER A 129 -4.81 -5.80 -9.20
CA SER A 129 -4.53 -4.57 -9.95
C SER A 129 -3.38 -4.72 -10.98
N MET A 130 -2.77 -5.89 -11.11
CA MET A 130 -1.70 -6.12 -12.11
C MET A 130 -2.15 -5.72 -13.52
N GLY A 131 -1.21 -5.17 -14.28
CA GLY A 131 -1.47 -4.61 -15.61
C GLY A 131 -1.93 -3.15 -15.60
N LYS A 132 -2.29 -2.59 -14.44
CA LYS A 132 -2.67 -1.18 -14.33
C LYS A 132 -1.48 -0.24 -14.07
N ASN A 133 -0.29 -0.77 -13.81
CA ASN A 133 0.86 0.02 -13.32
C ASN A 133 0.50 0.81 -12.05
N ALA A 134 -0.19 0.14 -11.13
CA ALA A 134 -0.82 0.73 -9.95
C ALA A 134 0.18 1.40 -8.98
N GLY A 135 1.44 0.99 -9.02
CA GLY A 135 2.49 1.52 -8.16
C GLY A 135 3.59 0.50 -7.84
N VAL A 136 4.28 0.72 -6.73
CA VAL A 136 5.38 -0.13 -6.27
C VAL A 136 5.20 -0.51 -4.80
N LEU A 137 5.66 -1.72 -4.43
CA LEU A 137 5.84 -2.11 -3.04
C LEU A 137 7.30 -1.90 -2.65
N LEU A 138 7.54 -1.61 -1.39
CA LEU A 138 8.89 -1.48 -0.86
C LEU A 138 9.00 -1.96 0.58
N GLN A 139 10.19 -2.45 0.96
CA GLN A 139 10.52 -2.77 2.34
C GLN A 139 11.50 -1.74 2.87
N SER A 140 11.30 -1.33 4.12
CA SER A 140 12.17 -0.38 4.80
C SER A 140 12.12 -0.59 6.31
N SER A 141 13.25 -0.36 6.98
CA SER A 141 13.33 -0.26 8.45
C SER A 141 12.96 1.14 8.98
N ALA A 142 12.82 2.12 8.08
CA ALA A 142 12.44 3.49 8.45
C ALA A 142 10.98 3.57 8.90
N THR A 143 10.65 4.58 9.71
CA THR A 143 9.26 4.94 9.99
C THR A 143 8.59 5.50 8.75
N LEU A 144 7.26 5.54 8.75
CA LEU A 144 6.48 6.08 7.63
C LEU A 144 6.86 7.54 7.33
N GLU A 145 7.07 8.37 8.37
CA GLU A 145 7.48 9.77 8.23
C GLU A 145 8.88 9.90 7.63
N ALA A 146 9.84 9.15 8.17
CA ALA A 146 11.24 9.19 7.69
C ALA A 146 11.33 8.71 6.24
N LEU A 147 10.58 7.66 5.90
CA LEU A 147 10.48 7.17 4.53
C LEU A 147 9.82 8.19 3.60
N CYS A 148 8.75 8.86 4.06
CA CYS A 148 8.09 9.92 3.29
C CYS A 148 9.03 11.10 2.98
N VAL A 149 9.88 11.49 3.95
CA VAL A 149 10.89 12.53 3.74
C VAL A 149 11.88 12.11 2.65
N HIS A 150 12.48 10.94 2.76
CA HIS A 150 13.41 10.41 1.77
C HIS A 150 12.79 10.33 0.37
N LEU A 151 11.57 9.78 0.27
CA LEU A 151 10.89 9.63 -1.01
C LEU A 151 10.55 10.98 -1.67
N ARG A 152 10.29 12.01 -0.87
CA ARG A 152 10.09 13.38 -1.38
C ARG A 152 11.38 14.01 -1.89
N GLU A 153 12.53 13.71 -1.28
CA GLU A 153 13.83 14.21 -1.73
C GLU A 153 14.19 13.71 -3.12
N ILE A 154 13.90 12.43 -3.42
CA ILE A 154 14.16 11.83 -4.73
C ILE A 154 13.03 12.09 -5.76
N PHE A 155 11.96 12.78 -5.35
CA PHE A 155 10.79 13.01 -6.20
C PHE A 155 10.99 14.10 -7.26
N VAL A 156 11.91 15.05 -7.01
CA VAL A 156 12.24 16.13 -7.92
C VAL A 156 13.66 15.98 -8.39
N VAL A 157 13.84 15.89 -9.69
CA VAL A 157 15.15 15.86 -10.36
C VAL A 157 15.34 17.11 -11.20
N LYS A 158 16.59 17.53 -11.39
CA LYS A 158 16.93 18.66 -12.24
C LYS A 158 17.61 18.17 -13.51
N ASP A 159 17.28 18.79 -14.63
CA ASP A 159 18.07 18.62 -15.86
C ASP A 159 19.35 19.46 -15.85
N GLU A 160 20.11 19.40 -16.95
CA GLU A 160 21.37 20.14 -17.12
C GLU A 160 21.17 21.66 -17.11
N GLU A 161 19.97 22.14 -17.48
CA GLU A 161 19.57 23.54 -17.46
C GLU A 161 19.05 23.99 -16.08
N GLY A 162 18.93 23.06 -15.11
CA GLY A 162 18.42 23.31 -13.75
C GLY A 162 16.90 23.37 -13.63
N GLN A 163 16.18 22.92 -14.67
CA GLN A 163 14.72 22.82 -14.66
C GLN A 163 14.28 21.63 -13.81
N ASP A 164 13.27 21.83 -12.95
CA ASP A 164 12.72 20.79 -12.10
C ASP A 164 11.75 19.88 -12.86
N TYR A 165 11.93 18.56 -12.68
CA TYR A 165 11.03 17.51 -13.22
C TYR A 165 10.61 16.56 -12.12
N PHE A 166 9.36 16.07 -12.20
CA PHE A 166 8.89 15.01 -11.32
C PHE A 166 9.38 13.66 -11.80
N PHE A 167 10.17 13.01 -10.97
CA PHE A 167 10.65 11.66 -11.20
C PHE A 167 9.65 10.64 -10.68
N ARG A 168 8.91 9.99 -11.60
CA ARG A 168 7.84 9.05 -11.27
C ARG A 168 8.38 7.65 -10.95
N TYR A 169 9.28 7.53 -9.98
CA TYR A 169 9.88 6.25 -9.55
C TYR A 169 8.84 5.25 -9.02
N TYR A 170 7.64 5.69 -8.69
CA TYR A 170 6.51 4.86 -8.28
C TYR A 170 5.76 4.22 -9.46
N ASP A 171 6.05 4.59 -10.70
CA ASP A 171 5.53 3.96 -11.91
C ASP A 171 6.39 2.72 -12.23
N PRO A 172 5.82 1.50 -12.28
CA PRO A 172 6.54 0.28 -12.60
C PRO A 172 7.39 0.36 -13.87
N ARG A 173 6.90 1.07 -14.89
CA ARG A 173 7.59 1.25 -16.18
C ARG A 173 8.85 2.08 -16.05
N VAL A 174 8.79 3.10 -15.17
CA VAL A 174 9.93 4.00 -14.93
C VAL A 174 10.99 3.29 -14.09
N ILE A 175 10.61 2.67 -12.97
CA ILE A 175 11.58 2.05 -12.07
C ILE A 175 12.30 0.86 -12.72
N ARG A 176 11.61 0.05 -13.52
CA ARG A 176 12.22 -1.05 -14.27
C ARG A 176 13.30 -0.60 -15.25
N THR A 177 13.10 0.55 -15.88
CA THR A 177 14.08 1.11 -16.82
C THR A 177 15.21 1.83 -16.08
N PHE A 178 14.91 2.53 -15.01
CA PHE A 178 15.86 3.37 -14.30
C PHE A 178 16.87 2.58 -13.47
N LEU A 179 16.41 1.67 -12.60
CA LEU A 179 17.30 0.98 -11.65
C LEU A 179 18.50 0.27 -12.31
N PRO A 180 18.33 -0.46 -13.44
CA PRO A 180 19.45 -1.12 -14.09
C PRO A 180 20.50 -0.17 -14.70
N THR A 181 20.19 1.11 -14.86
CA THR A 181 21.10 2.11 -15.43
C THR A 181 21.87 2.90 -14.40
N CYS A 182 21.49 2.77 -13.11
CA CYS A 182 22.12 3.52 -12.02
C CYS A 182 23.54 3.07 -11.73
N THR A 183 24.39 4.01 -11.40
CA THR A 183 25.68 3.80 -10.75
C THR A 183 25.48 3.35 -9.28
N ASP A 184 26.51 2.80 -8.66
CA ASP A 184 26.44 2.40 -7.25
C ASP A 184 26.12 3.57 -6.31
N GLN A 185 26.58 4.78 -6.65
CA GLN A 185 26.28 5.99 -5.88
C GLN A 185 24.82 6.38 -6.02
N GLU A 186 24.28 6.40 -7.24
CA GLU A 186 22.86 6.68 -7.49
C GLU A 186 21.96 5.65 -6.82
N LEU A 187 22.34 4.36 -6.86
CA LEU A 187 21.63 3.31 -6.13
C LEU A 187 21.64 3.56 -4.61
N MET A 188 22.77 4.01 -4.05
CA MET A 188 22.88 4.31 -2.63
C MET A 188 21.94 5.47 -2.24
N GLU A 189 21.92 6.52 -3.03
CA GLU A 189 21.06 7.69 -2.83
C GLU A 189 19.56 7.32 -3.03
N PHE A 190 19.25 6.58 -4.08
CA PHE A 190 17.88 6.17 -4.39
C PHE A 190 17.28 5.19 -3.36
N PHE A 191 18.04 4.21 -2.93
CA PHE A 191 17.58 3.26 -1.92
C PHE A 191 17.47 3.90 -0.53
N GLY A 192 18.44 4.71 -0.11
CA GLY A 192 18.44 5.28 1.24
C GLY A 192 18.19 4.20 2.30
N ASN A 193 17.06 4.29 3.00
CA ASN A 193 16.61 3.31 4.00
C ASN A 193 15.70 2.21 3.43
N VAL A 194 15.48 2.18 2.12
CA VAL A 194 14.72 1.11 1.44
C VAL A 194 15.65 -0.07 1.21
N THR A 195 15.25 -1.24 1.67
CA THR A 195 16.02 -2.48 1.49
C THR A 195 15.63 -3.22 0.23
N ARG A 196 14.38 -3.06 -0.23
CA ARG A 196 13.83 -3.75 -1.39
C ARG A 196 12.77 -2.91 -2.09
N TRP A 197 12.82 -2.90 -3.42
CA TRP A 197 11.77 -2.40 -4.30
C TRP A 197 11.12 -3.55 -5.05
N ILE A 198 9.80 -3.54 -5.20
CA ILE A 198 9.03 -4.59 -5.89
C ILE A 198 7.99 -3.91 -6.77
N CYS A 199 7.89 -4.28 -8.03
CA CYS A 199 6.81 -3.86 -8.91
C CYS A 199 6.43 -4.97 -9.89
N GLU A 200 5.28 -4.83 -10.57
CA GLU A 200 4.91 -5.74 -11.66
C GLU A 200 5.96 -5.71 -12.77
N ASP A 201 6.17 -6.86 -13.41
CA ASP A 201 7.07 -6.99 -14.55
C ASP A 201 6.45 -6.42 -15.85
N GLU A 202 7.15 -6.55 -16.98
CA GLU A 202 6.64 -6.04 -18.26
C GLU A 202 5.43 -6.81 -18.78
N THR A 203 5.31 -8.09 -18.41
CA THR A 203 4.22 -8.96 -18.88
C THR A 203 2.97 -8.83 -18.01
N SER A 204 3.09 -8.23 -16.82
CA SER A 204 2.05 -8.20 -15.79
C SER A 204 1.60 -9.60 -15.35
N GLU A 205 2.50 -10.58 -15.39
CA GLU A 205 2.27 -11.95 -14.94
C GLU A 205 3.09 -12.30 -13.69
N ALA A 206 4.08 -11.46 -13.35
CA ALA A 206 4.98 -11.62 -12.22
C ALA A 206 5.32 -10.27 -11.60
N TYR A 207 6.02 -10.32 -10.46
CA TYR A 207 6.70 -9.17 -9.91
C TYR A 207 8.20 -9.33 -10.06
N VAL A 208 8.91 -8.22 -10.18
CA VAL A 208 10.35 -8.14 -10.08
C VAL A 208 10.72 -7.38 -8.80
N SER A 209 11.66 -7.92 -8.05
CA SER A 209 12.20 -7.27 -6.86
C SER A 209 13.66 -6.90 -7.06
N TRP A 210 14.07 -5.76 -6.51
CA TRP A 210 15.45 -5.29 -6.49
C TRP A 210 15.92 -5.06 -5.06
N THR A 211 17.13 -5.51 -4.79
CA THR A 211 17.85 -5.23 -3.55
C THR A 211 19.23 -4.70 -3.89
N ARG A 212 19.73 -3.77 -3.10
CA ARG A 212 21.11 -3.33 -3.20
C ARG A 212 22.00 -4.19 -2.28
N LYS A 213 23.08 -4.72 -2.81
CA LYS A 213 24.12 -5.46 -2.09
C LYS A 213 25.48 -4.80 -2.35
N ASP A 214 26.51 -5.23 -1.65
CA ASP A 214 27.89 -4.76 -1.87
C ASP A 214 28.37 -5.00 -3.31
N SER A 215 27.81 -5.99 -3.98
CA SER A 215 28.08 -6.31 -5.39
C SER A 215 27.24 -5.50 -6.41
N GLY A 216 26.48 -4.50 -5.95
CA GLY A 216 25.60 -3.67 -6.77
C GLY A 216 24.13 -4.10 -6.69
N LEU A 217 23.36 -3.77 -7.74
CA LEU A 217 21.95 -4.07 -7.84
C LEU A 217 21.71 -5.56 -8.13
N VAL A 218 20.86 -6.19 -7.35
CA VAL A 218 20.43 -7.58 -7.55
C VAL A 218 18.93 -7.61 -7.80
N SER A 219 18.50 -8.24 -8.90
CA SER A 219 17.09 -8.44 -9.20
C SER A 219 16.68 -9.90 -9.05
N SER A 220 15.43 -10.16 -8.71
CA SER A 220 14.82 -11.49 -8.71
C SER A 220 13.36 -11.43 -9.11
N ALA A 221 12.90 -12.43 -9.87
CA ALA A 221 11.49 -12.57 -10.21
C ALA A 221 10.71 -13.21 -9.04
N ILE A 222 9.47 -12.76 -8.88
CA ILE A 222 8.46 -13.32 -7.97
C ILE A 222 7.30 -13.76 -8.88
N SER A 223 7.27 -15.06 -9.23
CA SER A 223 6.27 -15.64 -10.12
C SER A 223 5.68 -16.93 -9.56
N CYS A 224 4.56 -17.35 -10.07
CA CYS A 224 3.92 -18.63 -9.73
C CYS A 224 4.71 -19.83 -10.23
#